data_c89d57b3b982d440d10329fa4d01d3ee
#
_entry.id   c89d57b3b982d440d10329fa4d01d3ee
#
_cell.length_a   1.000
_cell.length_b   1.000
_cell.length_c   1.000
_cell.angle_alpha   90.00
_cell.angle_beta   90.00
_cell.angle_gamma   90.00
#
_symmetry.space_group_name_H-M   'P 1'
#
loop_
_entity.id
_entity.type
_entity.pdbx_description
1 polymer ?
#
loop_
_entity_poly.entity_id
_entity_poly.type
_entity_poly.pdbx_seq_one_letter_code
_entity_poly.pdbx_strand_id
1 'polypeptide(L)'
;MANEKFYVTQEGYNDLVNEHENLVHKVRQEVIVELQEARAQGDLSENADYDAAREHQAQVEGRIRELEAMIKNAEIISEADNAEDKKTKNVVKLGSTVKILDLSDNQEVTFNIVGTIEADPFNGKLSNTTPLAEVIMDHKVGDECTVRPVSYTHLTLPTILL
;
A
#
# COMPACT_ATOMS: atom_id res chain seq x y z
N MET A 1 21.02 -8.08 -4.53
CA MET A 1 20.03 -6.97 -4.49
C MET A 1 19.92 -6.55 -3.04
N ALA A 2 20.02 -5.24 -2.74
CA ALA A 2 19.93 -4.74 -1.38
C ALA A 2 18.56 -5.09 -0.80
N ASN A 3 18.57 -5.59 0.41
CA ASN A 3 17.36 -5.87 1.19
C ASN A 3 16.80 -4.49 1.60
N GLU A 4 16.05 -3.84 0.72
CA GLU A 4 15.41 -2.58 1.06
C GLU A 4 14.30 -2.89 2.06
N LYS A 5 14.54 -2.46 3.30
CA LYS A 5 13.52 -2.47 4.34
C LYS A 5 12.47 -1.42 3.98
N PHE A 6 11.21 -1.76 4.14
CA PHE A 6 10.13 -0.80 3.95
C PHE A 6 9.22 -0.79 5.17
N TYR A 7 8.71 0.38 5.42
CA TYR A 7 7.89 0.62 6.59
C TYR A 7 6.42 0.40 6.26
N VAL A 8 5.73 -0.33 7.12
CA VAL A 8 4.30 -0.65 6.99
C VAL A 8 3.58 -0.40 8.30
N THR A 9 2.30 -0.10 8.23
CA THR A 9 1.42 -0.08 9.40
C THR A 9 1.12 -1.51 9.86
N GLN A 10 0.62 -1.68 11.09
CA GLN A 10 0.20 -3.01 11.56
C GLN A 10 -0.95 -3.56 10.70
N GLU A 11 -1.85 -2.67 10.24
CA GLU A 11 -2.96 -3.05 9.36
C GLU A 11 -2.45 -3.58 8.02
N GLY A 12 -1.56 -2.83 7.35
CA GLY A 12 -1.00 -3.24 6.07
C GLY A 12 -0.15 -4.50 6.16
N TYR A 13 0.57 -4.70 7.26
CA TYR A 13 1.27 -5.96 7.48
C TYR A 13 0.28 -7.14 7.56
N ASN A 14 -0.82 -6.96 8.29
CA ASN A 14 -1.85 -8.00 8.38
C ASN A 14 -2.50 -8.27 7.01
N ASP A 15 -2.72 -7.25 6.21
CA ASP A 15 -3.27 -7.39 4.86
C ASP A 15 -2.34 -8.19 3.95
N LEU A 16 -1.03 -7.93 3.99
CA LEU A 16 -0.03 -8.72 3.25
C LEU A 16 -0.03 -10.20 3.67
N VAL A 17 -0.10 -10.46 4.98
CA VAL A 17 -0.17 -11.83 5.51
C VAL A 17 -1.45 -12.52 5.07
N ASN A 18 -2.60 -11.84 5.17
CA ASN A 18 -3.90 -12.41 4.77
C ASN A 18 -3.94 -12.70 3.26
N GLU A 19 -3.40 -11.80 2.42
CA GLU A 19 -3.30 -12.04 0.97
C GLU A 19 -2.42 -13.27 0.69
N HIS A 20 -1.26 -13.36 1.34
CA HIS A 20 -0.37 -14.51 1.20
C HIS A 20 -1.04 -15.82 1.61
N GLU A 21 -1.71 -15.86 2.76
CA GLU A 21 -2.43 -17.05 3.22
C GLU A 21 -3.54 -17.46 2.25
N ASN A 22 -4.32 -16.49 1.75
CA ASN A 22 -5.37 -16.75 0.76
C ASN A 22 -4.80 -17.36 -0.54
N LEU A 23 -3.70 -16.80 -1.05
CA LEU A 23 -3.05 -17.31 -2.26
C LEU A 23 -2.50 -18.73 -2.05
N VAL A 24 -1.85 -19.00 -0.92
CA VAL A 24 -1.24 -20.30 -0.63
C VAL A 24 -2.29 -21.38 -0.35
N HIS A 25 -3.33 -21.07 0.42
CA HIS A 25 -4.26 -22.08 0.91
C HIS A 25 -5.50 -22.26 0.02
N LYS A 26 -5.91 -21.23 -0.71
CA LYS A 26 -7.10 -21.25 -1.53
C LYS A 26 -6.78 -21.20 -3.02
N VAL A 27 -6.24 -20.08 -3.49
CA VAL A 27 -6.05 -19.86 -4.93
C VAL A 27 -5.11 -20.88 -5.57
N ARG A 28 -4.02 -21.25 -4.90
CA ARG A 28 -3.09 -22.30 -5.37
C ARG A 28 -3.81 -23.64 -5.56
N GLN A 29 -4.75 -24.01 -4.69
CA GLN A 29 -5.52 -25.25 -4.83
C GLN A 29 -6.49 -25.17 -6.00
N GLU A 30 -7.15 -24.03 -6.20
CA GLU A 30 -8.04 -23.79 -7.34
C GLU A 30 -7.28 -23.94 -8.66
N VAL A 31 -6.11 -23.36 -8.79
CA VAL A 31 -5.24 -23.46 -9.98
C VAL A 31 -4.77 -24.91 -10.24
N ILE A 32 -4.50 -25.67 -9.18
CA ILE A 32 -4.17 -27.10 -9.34
C ILE A 32 -5.34 -27.87 -9.95
N VAL A 33 -6.58 -27.59 -9.53
CA VAL A 33 -7.79 -28.18 -10.10
C VAL A 33 -7.97 -27.76 -11.56
N GLU A 34 -7.83 -26.46 -11.88
CA GLU A 34 -7.90 -25.96 -13.26
C GLU A 34 -6.90 -26.68 -14.18
N LEU A 35 -5.65 -26.88 -13.71
CA LEU A 35 -4.64 -27.62 -14.46
C LEU A 35 -4.99 -29.10 -14.66
N GLN A 36 -5.61 -29.74 -13.66
CA GLN A 36 -6.04 -31.14 -13.77
C GLN A 36 -7.18 -31.28 -14.76
N GLU A 37 -8.16 -30.39 -14.71
CA GLU A 37 -9.30 -30.36 -15.63
C GLU A 37 -8.85 -30.11 -17.07
N ALA A 38 -7.98 -29.13 -17.30
CA ALA A 38 -7.43 -28.85 -18.61
C ALA A 38 -6.64 -30.03 -19.19
N ARG A 39 -5.88 -30.76 -18.36
CA ARG A 39 -5.18 -32.00 -18.78
C ARG A 39 -6.16 -33.14 -19.14
N ALA A 40 -7.29 -33.24 -18.45
CA ALA A 40 -8.27 -34.30 -18.70
C ALA A 40 -9.01 -34.15 -20.03
N GLN A 41 -8.95 -32.95 -20.64
CA GLN A 41 -9.60 -32.68 -21.94
C GLN A 41 -8.87 -33.27 -23.16
N GLY A 42 -7.64 -33.80 -23.01
CA GLY A 42 -6.96 -34.56 -24.04
C GLY A 42 -5.73 -33.88 -24.65
N ASP A 43 -5.74 -33.57 -25.96
CA ASP A 43 -4.53 -33.09 -26.65
C ASP A 43 -4.02 -31.74 -26.11
N LEU A 44 -2.89 -31.80 -25.42
CA LEU A 44 -2.28 -30.63 -24.76
C LEU A 44 -1.57 -29.69 -25.74
N SER A 45 -1.31 -30.10 -26.97
CA SER A 45 -0.56 -29.31 -27.94
C SER A 45 -1.36 -28.15 -28.54
N GLU A 46 -2.71 -28.23 -28.50
CA GLU A 46 -3.62 -27.17 -28.95
C GLU A 46 -4.60 -26.72 -27.85
N ASN A 47 -4.33 -27.06 -26.58
CA ASN A 47 -5.23 -26.78 -25.47
C ASN A 47 -4.96 -25.40 -24.87
N ALA A 48 -5.67 -24.40 -25.34
CA ALA A 48 -5.59 -23.03 -24.84
C ALA A 48 -5.93 -22.91 -23.33
N ASP A 49 -6.79 -23.79 -22.82
CA ASP A 49 -7.17 -23.80 -21.39
C ASP A 49 -6.02 -24.28 -20.52
N TYR A 50 -5.20 -25.22 -21.01
CA TYR A 50 -4.01 -25.68 -20.30
C TYR A 50 -2.95 -24.58 -20.23
N ASP A 51 -2.72 -23.86 -21.33
CA ASP A 51 -1.78 -22.76 -21.37
C ASP A 51 -2.23 -21.61 -20.47
N ALA A 52 -3.52 -21.28 -20.47
CA ALA A 52 -4.10 -20.29 -19.57
C ALA A 52 -3.95 -20.68 -18.09
N ALA A 53 -4.23 -21.93 -17.72
CA ALA A 53 -4.06 -22.42 -16.37
C ALA A 53 -2.59 -22.42 -15.92
N ARG A 54 -1.63 -22.71 -16.82
CA ARG A 54 -0.22 -22.60 -16.54
C ARG A 54 0.24 -21.16 -16.33
N GLU A 55 -0.27 -20.24 -17.13
CA GLU A 55 0.00 -18.82 -16.94
C GLU A 55 -0.54 -18.31 -15.59
N HIS A 56 -1.78 -18.70 -15.26
CA HIS A 56 -2.39 -18.39 -13.96
C HIS A 56 -1.54 -18.96 -12.81
N GLN A 57 -1.08 -20.21 -12.93
CA GLN A 57 -0.15 -20.79 -11.95
C GLN A 57 1.12 -19.94 -11.77
N ALA A 58 1.73 -19.53 -12.89
CA ALA A 58 2.97 -18.74 -12.84
C ALA A 58 2.74 -17.37 -12.17
N GLN A 59 1.60 -16.73 -12.42
CA GLN A 59 1.22 -15.46 -11.80
C GLN A 59 1.02 -15.63 -10.29
N VAL A 60 0.26 -16.63 -9.85
CA VAL A 60 0.01 -16.92 -8.43
C VAL A 60 1.31 -17.22 -7.69
N GLU A 61 2.18 -18.10 -8.24
CA GLU A 61 3.47 -18.42 -7.63
C GLU A 61 4.44 -17.21 -7.64
N GLY A 62 4.35 -16.34 -8.64
CA GLY A 62 5.06 -15.07 -8.70
C GLY A 62 4.63 -14.17 -7.55
N ARG A 63 3.31 -13.96 -7.38
CA ARG A 63 2.76 -13.10 -6.34
C ARG A 63 3.05 -13.62 -4.93
N ILE A 64 2.99 -14.93 -4.71
CA ILE A 64 3.37 -15.54 -3.42
C ILE A 64 4.82 -15.19 -3.07
N ARG A 65 5.76 -15.35 -4.01
CA ARG A 65 7.18 -15.01 -3.76
C ARG A 65 7.41 -13.52 -3.50
N GLU A 66 6.65 -12.65 -4.17
CA GLU A 66 6.70 -11.21 -3.90
C GLU A 66 6.22 -10.90 -2.48
N LEU A 67 5.07 -11.46 -2.07
CA LEU A 67 4.52 -11.27 -0.74
C LEU A 67 5.45 -11.83 0.34
N GLU A 68 6.05 -12.99 0.14
CA GLU A 68 7.06 -13.55 1.06
C GLU A 68 8.25 -12.59 1.24
N ALA A 69 8.73 -12.00 0.14
CA ALA A 69 9.82 -11.04 0.18
C ALA A 69 9.40 -9.74 0.89
N MET A 70 8.17 -9.26 0.65
CA MET A 70 7.61 -8.08 1.32
C MET A 70 7.46 -8.32 2.82
N ILE A 71 6.80 -9.42 3.23
CA ILE A 71 6.61 -9.78 4.64
C ILE A 71 7.95 -9.91 5.37
N LYS A 72 8.95 -10.51 4.72
CA LYS A 72 10.28 -10.69 5.29
C LYS A 72 11.02 -9.37 5.52
N ASN A 73 10.83 -8.38 4.65
CA ASN A 73 11.53 -7.10 4.69
C ASN A 73 10.69 -5.98 5.32
N ALA A 74 9.45 -6.27 5.70
CA ALA A 74 8.55 -5.33 6.34
C ALA A 74 9.03 -4.99 7.76
N GLU A 75 9.06 -3.70 8.08
CA GLU A 75 9.32 -3.16 9.40
C GLU A 75 8.03 -2.47 9.87
N ILE A 76 7.40 -3.04 10.90
CA ILE A 76 6.12 -2.54 11.39
C ILE A 76 6.38 -1.29 12.22
N ILE A 77 5.73 -0.20 11.86
CA ILE A 77 5.73 1.02 12.68
C ILE A 77 4.60 0.89 13.68
N SER A 78 4.96 0.73 14.95
CA SER A 78 3.98 0.72 16.02
C SER A 78 3.59 2.15 16.40
N GLU A 79 2.31 2.36 16.73
CA GLU A 79 1.84 3.62 17.33
C GLU A 79 2.59 3.93 18.65
N ALA A 80 3.19 2.91 19.27
CA ALA A 80 3.99 3.06 20.48
C ALA A 80 5.29 3.84 20.22
N ASP A 81 5.92 3.71 19.04
CA ASP A 81 7.10 4.48 18.68
C ASP A 81 6.77 5.98 18.53
N ASN A 82 5.49 6.28 18.30
CA ASN A 82 4.97 7.65 18.30
C ASN A 82 4.58 8.17 19.69
N ALA A 83 4.50 7.31 20.72
CA ALA A 83 3.97 7.66 22.03
C ALA A 83 5.05 8.04 23.07
N GLU A 84 6.33 7.73 22.85
CA GLU A 84 7.37 8.01 23.85
C GLU A 84 7.72 9.50 23.99
N ASP A 85 7.37 10.33 23.01
CA ASP A 85 7.56 11.78 23.10
C ASP A 85 6.23 12.52 23.29
N LYS A 86 5.87 12.81 24.52
CA LYS A 86 4.72 13.69 24.87
C LYS A 86 4.75 15.08 24.20
N LYS A 87 5.86 15.45 23.55
CA LYS A 87 6.03 16.69 22.78
C LYS A 87 5.64 16.56 21.31
N THR A 88 5.42 15.34 20.79
CA THR A 88 5.15 15.08 19.36
C THR A 88 3.72 14.68 19.07
N LYS A 89 2.80 14.81 20.04
CA LYS A 89 1.38 14.43 19.91
C LYS A 89 0.63 15.11 18.75
N ASN A 90 1.19 16.18 18.19
CA ASN A 90 0.55 16.98 17.15
C ASN A 90 1.43 17.10 15.89
N VAL A 91 2.33 16.16 15.65
CA VAL A 91 3.20 16.12 14.47
C VAL A 91 2.76 14.99 13.56
N VAL A 92 2.64 15.28 12.28
CA VAL A 92 2.29 14.29 11.26
C VAL A 92 3.44 13.32 11.08
N LYS A 93 3.15 12.03 11.25
CA LYS A 93 4.09 10.91 11.05
C LYS A 93 3.46 9.84 10.17
N LEU A 94 4.25 8.87 9.78
CA LEU A 94 3.75 7.68 9.11
C LEU A 94 2.74 6.96 10.02
N GLY A 95 1.60 6.54 9.46
CA GLY A 95 0.46 6.01 10.21
C GLY A 95 -0.53 7.08 10.72
N SER A 96 -0.23 8.38 10.55
CA SER A 96 -1.13 9.45 10.99
C SER A 96 -2.28 9.65 10.02
N THR A 97 -3.49 9.87 10.57
CA THR A 97 -4.64 10.36 9.81
C THR A 97 -4.66 11.88 9.89
N VAL A 98 -4.58 12.55 8.76
CA VAL A 98 -4.54 14.01 8.66
C VAL A 98 -5.73 14.55 7.89
N LYS A 99 -6.33 15.60 8.40
CA LYS A 99 -7.37 16.36 7.72
C LYS A 99 -6.73 17.63 7.14
N ILE A 100 -6.83 17.79 5.85
CA ILE A 100 -6.23 18.89 5.11
C ILE A 100 -7.34 19.78 4.57
N LEU A 101 -7.20 21.09 4.76
CA LEU A 101 -8.08 22.08 4.15
C LEU A 101 -7.37 22.70 2.95
N ASP A 102 -7.85 22.50 1.74
CA ASP A 102 -7.36 23.19 0.56
C ASP A 102 -7.89 24.63 0.55
N LEU A 103 -6.97 25.58 0.65
CA LEU A 103 -7.31 27.00 0.71
C LEU A 103 -7.75 27.59 -0.65
N SER A 104 -7.53 26.86 -1.76
CA SER A 104 -7.91 27.33 -3.09
C SER A 104 -9.39 27.14 -3.39
N ASP A 105 -9.96 26.03 -2.98
CA ASP A 105 -11.37 25.67 -3.19
C ASP A 105 -12.15 25.47 -1.89
N ASN A 106 -11.48 25.64 -0.76
CA ASN A 106 -12.03 25.51 0.59
C ASN A 106 -12.63 24.11 0.86
N GLN A 107 -12.01 23.06 0.28
CA GLN A 107 -12.40 21.68 0.47
C GLN A 107 -11.54 21.02 1.55
N GLU A 108 -12.22 20.24 2.40
CA GLU A 108 -11.55 19.40 3.40
C GLU A 108 -11.40 17.97 2.88
N VAL A 109 -10.19 17.47 2.92
CA VAL A 109 -9.88 16.08 2.52
C VAL A 109 -9.13 15.39 3.66
N THR A 110 -9.49 14.16 3.95
CA THR A 110 -8.83 13.35 4.97
C THR A 110 -7.95 12.30 4.30
N PHE A 111 -6.68 12.25 4.70
CA PHE A 111 -5.73 11.27 4.23
C PHE A 111 -5.14 10.48 5.40
N ASN A 112 -4.87 9.21 5.15
CA ASN A 112 -4.08 8.37 6.03
C ASN A 112 -2.67 8.23 5.41
N ILE A 113 -1.64 8.65 6.12
CA ILE A 113 -0.26 8.58 5.63
C ILE A 113 0.26 7.16 5.88
N VAL A 114 0.52 6.45 4.79
CA VAL A 114 0.92 5.03 4.84
C VAL A 114 2.23 4.79 4.08
N GLY A 115 2.78 3.60 4.23
CA GLY A 115 3.93 3.17 3.43
C GLY A 115 3.58 3.04 1.94
N THR A 116 4.60 3.04 1.08
CA THR A 116 4.45 3.00 -0.38
C THR A 116 3.62 1.81 -0.87
N ILE A 117 3.69 0.67 -0.17
CA ILE A 117 3.00 -0.58 -0.54
C ILE A 117 1.50 -0.53 -0.21
N GLU A 118 1.14 0.20 0.85
CA GLU A 118 -0.24 0.33 1.31
C GLU A 118 -1.01 1.48 0.63
N ALA A 119 -0.32 2.24 -0.21
CA ALA A 119 -0.89 3.43 -0.82
C ALA A 119 -2.10 3.09 -1.72
N ASP A 120 -3.23 3.71 -1.42
CA ASP A 120 -4.45 3.65 -2.20
C ASP A 120 -5.13 5.03 -2.21
N PRO A 121 -4.85 5.84 -3.23
CA PRO A 121 -5.40 7.19 -3.32
C PRO A 121 -6.93 7.24 -3.35
N PHE A 122 -7.59 6.18 -3.87
CA PHE A 122 -9.06 6.12 -3.94
C PHE A 122 -9.70 5.94 -2.56
N ASN A 123 -9.00 5.28 -1.64
CA ASN A 123 -9.42 5.08 -0.26
C ASN A 123 -8.75 6.06 0.72
N GLY A 124 -8.14 7.15 0.20
CA GLY A 124 -7.52 8.17 1.02
C GLY A 124 -6.22 7.75 1.69
N LYS A 125 -5.61 6.62 1.28
CA LYS A 125 -4.30 6.15 1.76
C LYS A 125 -3.20 6.78 0.91
N LEU A 126 -2.51 7.78 1.45
CA LEU A 126 -1.47 8.55 0.79
C LEU A 126 -0.08 7.97 1.12
N SER A 127 0.71 7.65 0.08
CA SER A 127 2.09 7.22 0.29
C SER A 127 2.95 8.33 0.87
N ASN A 128 3.81 7.98 1.82
CA ASN A 128 4.80 8.88 2.41
C ASN A 128 5.81 9.47 1.40
N THR A 129 5.94 8.87 0.21
CA THR A 129 6.82 9.35 -0.87
C THR A 129 6.12 10.30 -1.84
N THR A 130 4.85 10.63 -1.63
CA THR A 130 4.16 11.61 -2.47
C THR A 130 4.59 13.03 -2.11
N PRO A 131 4.65 13.96 -3.09
CA PRO A 131 5.02 15.35 -2.82
C PRO A 131 4.15 16.03 -1.74
N LEU A 132 2.88 15.64 -1.65
CA LEU A 132 1.98 16.12 -0.60
C LEU A 132 2.40 15.58 0.76
N ALA A 133 2.62 14.26 0.87
CA ALA A 133 3.01 13.64 2.12
C ALA A 133 4.39 14.15 2.60
N GLU A 134 5.36 14.28 1.71
CA GLU A 134 6.70 14.81 2.04
C GLU A 134 6.65 16.22 2.64
N VAL A 135 5.73 17.05 2.14
CA VAL A 135 5.59 18.43 2.64
C VAL A 135 4.87 18.48 3.99
N ILE A 136 3.86 17.63 4.22
CA ILE A 136 3.08 17.66 5.47
C ILE A 136 3.71 16.85 6.60
N MET A 137 4.61 15.92 6.29
CA MET A 137 5.33 15.18 7.32
C MET A 137 6.14 16.13 8.21
N ASP A 138 6.23 15.79 9.49
CA ASP A 138 6.89 16.58 10.55
C ASP A 138 6.25 17.96 10.85
N HIS A 139 5.16 18.34 10.16
CA HIS A 139 4.39 19.53 10.46
C HIS A 139 3.36 19.27 11.58
N LYS A 140 2.92 20.37 12.18
CA LYS A 140 1.95 20.35 13.28
C LYS A 140 0.56 20.77 12.81
N VAL A 141 -0.42 20.43 13.64
CA VAL A 141 -1.80 20.94 13.47
C VAL A 141 -1.80 22.46 13.42
N GLY A 142 -2.41 23.02 12.39
CA GLY A 142 -2.54 24.45 12.18
C GLY A 142 -1.38 25.07 11.36
N ASP A 143 -0.41 24.27 10.96
CA ASP A 143 0.65 24.74 10.06
C ASP A 143 0.12 24.87 8.63
N GLU A 144 0.59 25.89 7.91
CA GLU A 144 0.30 26.07 6.48
C GLU A 144 1.51 25.63 5.67
N CYS A 145 1.24 24.81 4.65
CA CYS A 145 2.28 24.30 3.75
C CYS A 145 1.92 24.62 2.30
N THR A 146 2.94 24.79 1.45
CA THR A 146 2.73 24.96 0.02
C THR A 146 3.29 23.76 -0.72
N VAL A 147 2.43 23.00 -1.39
CA VAL A 147 2.84 21.92 -2.28
C VAL A 147 2.98 22.45 -3.69
N ARG A 148 4.13 22.21 -4.31
CA ARG A 148 4.33 22.50 -5.73
C ARG A 148 4.04 21.23 -6.52
N PRO A 149 2.91 21.14 -7.23
CA PRO A 149 2.68 20.00 -8.10
C PRO A 149 3.70 20.00 -9.24
N VAL A 150 4.23 18.83 -9.55
CA VAL A 150 5.20 18.62 -10.63
C VAL A 150 4.58 18.86 -12.02
N SER A 151 3.29 19.15 -12.10
CA SER A 151 2.49 19.33 -13.30
C SER A 151 1.56 20.52 -13.14
N TYR A 152 1.89 21.63 -13.69
CA TYR A 152 1.15 22.86 -14.09
C TYR A 152 -0.27 23.12 -13.53
N THR A 153 -0.58 22.82 -12.31
CA THR A 153 -1.77 23.33 -11.63
C THR A 153 -1.35 23.97 -10.32
N HIS A 154 -1.64 25.26 -10.21
CA HIS A 154 -1.42 26.04 -8.99
C HIS A 154 -2.36 25.52 -7.89
N LEU A 155 -1.86 24.72 -7.00
CA LEU A 155 -2.54 24.35 -5.75
C LEU A 155 -1.76 24.97 -4.59
N THR A 156 -2.31 26.00 -4.03
CA THR A 156 -1.88 26.48 -2.70
C THR A 156 -2.62 25.64 -1.68
N LEU A 157 -1.88 24.86 -0.88
CA LEU A 157 -2.42 23.96 0.12
C LEU A 157 -2.01 24.39 1.52
N PRO A 158 -2.59 23.81 2.49
CA PRO A 158 -3.70 24.19 3.33
C PRO A 158 -3.32 24.12 4.80
N THR A 159 -4.23 24.53 5.65
CA THR A 159 -4.13 24.34 7.11
C THR A 159 -4.34 22.88 7.47
N ILE A 160 -3.41 22.27 8.19
CA ILE A 160 -3.53 20.91 8.71
C ILE A 160 -4.40 20.93 9.97
N LEU A 161 -5.51 20.18 9.96
CA LEU A 161 -6.35 19.91 11.13
C LEU A 161 -6.19 18.43 11.48
N LEU A 162 -5.78 18.13 12.69
CA LEU A 162 -5.77 16.77 13.24
C LEU A 162 -7.02 16.50 14.03
#